data_9d0deff3d0988307961882c5d419fea4
#
_entry.id   9d0deff3d0988307961882c5d419fea4
#
_cell.length_a   1.000
_cell.length_b   1.000
_cell.length_c   1.000
_cell.angle_alpha   90.00
_cell.angle_beta   90.00
_cell.angle_gamma   90.00
#
_symmetry.space_group_name_H-M   'P 1'
#
loop_
_entity.id
_entity.type
_entity.pdbx_description
1 polymer ?
#
loop_
_entity_poly.entity_id
_entity_poly.type
_entity_poly.pdbx_seq_one_letter_code
_entity_poly.pdbx_strand_id
1 'polypeptide(L)'
;WSSGFALQFMLDPSLSDADRYPLKLKDFIVMEVDLEVAPERVIHSNSTERVIKELPSVGFSGDYFYRPLAVDGAFIPYRGTVMTIDPSGRGSDETGYCIMSMLNGFLYVHECSGVAGGYSTETLTALAELAKKYKVKEIQTESNFGDGMFNELLTPYLKKIYPVTLSEVRHSTQKERRIIETLEPLMNQHRIIISPELIEKDYSSTKHLPPEKAPQ
;
A
#
# COMPACT_ATOMS: atom_id res chain seq x y z
N TRP A 1 -17.75 11.06 -18.17
CA TRP A 1 -18.55 11.30 -19.38
C TRP A 1 -17.88 10.70 -20.61
N SER A 2 -16.54 10.73 -20.75
CA SER A 2 -15.83 10.23 -21.95
C SER A 2 -15.84 8.71 -22.08
N SER A 3 -15.62 7.97 -21.00
CA SER A 3 -15.58 6.50 -21.02
C SER A 3 -16.96 5.88 -21.20
N GLY A 4 -17.99 6.41 -20.55
CA GLY A 4 -19.37 5.99 -20.76
C GLY A 4 -19.85 6.26 -22.19
N PHE A 5 -19.43 7.38 -22.79
CA PHE A 5 -19.71 7.67 -24.19
C PHE A 5 -19.01 6.68 -25.12
N ALA A 6 -17.72 6.42 -24.93
CA ALA A 6 -16.97 5.49 -25.76
C ALA A 6 -17.52 4.06 -25.66
N LEU A 7 -17.84 3.58 -24.45
CA LEU A 7 -18.43 2.26 -24.24
C LEU A 7 -19.79 2.13 -24.91
N GLN A 8 -20.64 3.16 -24.79
CA GLN A 8 -22.02 3.11 -25.25
C GLN A 8 -22.17 3.35 -26.76
N PHE A 9 -21.30 4.19 -27.33
CA PHE A 9 -21.39 4.59 -28.73
C PHE A 9 -20.32 3.99 -29.63
N MET A 10 -19.13 3.66 -29.06
CA MET A 10 -18.03 3.06 -29.83
C MET A 10 -17.99 1.53 -29.70
N LEU A 11 -18.84 0.94 -28.85
CA LEU A 11 -18.90 -0.50 -28.59
C LEU A 11 -17.50 -1.10 -28.26
N ASP A 12 -16.71 -0.36 -27.50
CA ASP A 12 -15.38 -0.79 -27.08
C ASP A 12 -15.45 -1.42 -25.68
N PRO A 13 -15.49 -2.76 -25.56
CA PRO A 13 -15.57 -3.44 -24.27
C PRO A 13 -14.31 -3.28 -23.42
N SER A 14 -13.17 -2.94 -24.00
CA SER A 14 -11.92 -2.75 -23.26
C SER A 14 -11.98 -1.56 -22.29
N LEU A 15 -12.82 -0.57 -22.61
CA LEU A 15 -13.06 0.59 -21.73
C LEU A 15 -13.87 0.22 -20.49
N SER A 16 -14.75 -0.79 -20.56
CA SER A 16 -15.53 -1.25 -19.41
C SER A 16 -14.63 -1.86 -18.34
N ASP A 17 -13.60 -2.60 -18.74
CA ASP A 17 -12.63 -3.19 -17.82
C ASP A 17 -11.69 -2.14 -17.25
N ALA A 18 -11.30 -1.14 -18.04
CA ALA A 18 -10.50 -0.02 -17.55
C ALA A 18 -11.22 0.82 -16.50
N ASP A 19 -12.54 1.04 -16.68
CA ASP A 19 -13.39 1.77 -15.72
C ASP A 19 -13.70 0.91 -14.47
N ARG A 20 -13.81 -0.39 -14.65
CA ARG A 20 -14.11 -1.33 -13.57
C ARG A 20 -12.91 -1.53 -12.62
N TYR A 21 -11.69 -1.43 -13.16
CA TYR A 21 -10.44 -1.63 -12.43
C TYR A 21 -9.51 -0.43 -12.63
N PRO A 22 -9.76 0.67 -11.90
CA PRO A 22 -9.03 1.93 -12.09
C PRO A 22 -7.58 1.89 -11.62
N LEU A 23 -7.23 0.99 -10.69
CA LEU A 23 -5.88 0.84 -10.17
C LEU A 23 -5.08 -0.10 -11.07
N LYS A 24 -3.92 0.35 -11.57
CA LYS A 24 -3.10 -0.39 -12.54
C LYS A 24 -1.65 -0.51 -12.06
N LEU A 25 -1.02 -1.65 -12.34
CA LEU A 25 0.38 -1.90 -11.96
C LEU A 25 1.35 -0.89 -12.59
N LYS A 26 1.07 -0.48 -13.83
CA LYS A 26 1.88 0.51 -14.57
C LYS A 26 1.95 1.88 -13.92
N ASP A 27 1.06 2.17 -12.99
CA ASP A 27 0.99 3.46 -12.31
C ASP A 27 1.92 3.52 -11.09
N PHE A 28 2.45 2.38 -10.64
CA PHE A 28 3.53 2.35 -9.67
C PHE A 28 4.88 2.72 -10.29
N ILE A 29 5.75 3.27 -9.48
CA ILE A 29 7.18 3.33 -9.77
C ILE A 29 7.88 2.25 -8.95
N VAL A 30 8.64 1.38 -9.60
CA VAL A 30 9.34 0.28 -8.93
C VAL A 30 10.84 0.57 -8.88
N MET A 31 11.35 0.72 -7.65
CA MET A 31 12.77 0.92 -7.37
C MET A 31 13.09 0.48 -5.94
N GLU A 32 14.39 0.35 -5.63
CA GLU A 32 14.81 0.10 -4.25
C GLU A 32 14.37 1.22 -3.32
N VAL A 33 13.83 0.84 -2.15
CA VAL A 33 13.33 1.76 -1.12
C VAL A 33 14.20 1.64 0.11
N ASP A 34 15.02 2.65 0.38
CA ASP A 34 15.81 2.72 1.62
C ASP A 34 14.92 3.07 2.81
N LEU A 35 15.32 2.65 4.01
CA LEU A 35 14.51 2.82 5.23
C LEU A 35 14.46 4.26 5.76
N GLU A 36 15.45 5.08 5.46
CA GLU A 36 15.64 6.39 6.08
C GLU A 36 15.67 7.55 5.10
N VAL A 37 16.10 7.28 3.86
CA VAL A 37 16.35 8.32 2.84
C VAL A 37 15.72 7.96 1.51
N ALA A 38 15.44 8.97 0.70
CA ALA A 38 15.03 8.80 -0.68
C ALA A 38 15.60 9.93 -1.55
N PRO A 39 15.66 9.75 -2.88
CA PRO A 39 16.13 10.77 -3.78
C PRO A 39 15.20 11.99 -3.80
N GLU A 40 15.75 13.16 -3.98
CA GLU A 40 14.98 14.41 -4.06
C GLU A 40 13.96 14.40 -5.19
N ARG A 41 14.27 13.72 -6.30
CA ARG A 41 13.41 13.64 -7.48
C ARG A 41 13.40 12.24 -8.09
N VAL A 42 12.21 11.78 -8.40
CA VAL A 42 11.96 10.56 -9.18
C VAL A 42 11.15 10.95 -10.41
N ILE A 43 11.57 10.52 -11.59
CA ILE A 43 10.92 10.83 -12.86
C ILE A 43 10.34 9.51 -13.43
N HIS A 44 9.06 9.50 -13.69
CA HIS A 44 8.36 8.37 -14.29
C HIS A 44 8.38 8.41 -15.82
N SER A 45 8.29 7.23 -16.44
CA SER A 45 8.08 7.08 -17.89
C SER A 45 7.39 5.75 -18.18
N ASN A 46 6.43 5.77 -19.08
CA ASN A 46 5.75 4.59 -19.63
C ASN A 46 6.49 3.99 -20.85
N SER A 47 7.79 4.30 -21.04
CA SER A 47 8.57 3.71 -22.12
C SER A 47 8.71 2.20 -21.93
N THR A 48 8.52 1.43 -22.99
CA THR A 48 8.65 -0.03 -22.99
C THR A 48 10.03 -0.53 -22.54
N GLU A 49 11.06 0.30 -22.66
CA GLU A 49 12.42 0.01 -22.16
C GLU A 49 12.50 0.00 -20.63
N ARG A 50 11.51 0.57 -19.94
CA ARG A 50 11.44 0.65 -18.49
C ARG A 50 10.62 -0.46 -17.86
N VAL A 51 9.98 -1.30 -18.67
CA VAL A 51 9.23 -2.46 -18.19
C VAL A 51 10.15 -3.43 -17.47
N ILE A 52 9.69 -3.90 -16.30
CA ILE A 52 10.38 -4.92 -15.51
C ILE A 52 9.73 -6.26 -15.82
N LYS A 53 10.38 -7.02 -16.72
CA LYS A 53 9.84 -8.29 -17.19
C LYS A 53 10.02 -9.44 -16.19
N GLU A 54 10.95 -9.27 -15.28
CA GLU A 54 11.35 -10.28 -14.30
C GLU A 54 10.37 -10.39 -13.13
N LEU A 55 9.61 -9.30 -12.87
CA LEU A 55 8.64 -9.31 -11.79
C LEU A 55 7.34 -10.01 -12.20
N PRO A 56 6.73 -10.76 -11.30
CA PRO A 56 5.44 -11.37 -11.55
C PRO A 56 4.38 -10.27 -11.75
N SER A 57 3.57 -10.41 -12.79
CA SER A 57 2.44 -9.54 -13.06
C SER A 57 1.14 -10.31 -12.90
N VAL A 58 0.26 -9.82 -12.02
CA VAL A 58 -1.10 -10.33 -11.82
C VAL A 58 -2.14 -9.40 -12.43
N GLY A 59 -1.69 -8.32 -13.06
CA GLY A 59 -2.53 -7.35 -13.75
C GLY A 59 -3.11 -7.88 -15.08
N PHE A 60 -3.81 -7.01 -15.79
CA PHE A 60 -4.32 -7.32 -17.12
C PHE A 60 -3.19 -7.53 -18.12
N SER A 61 -3.50 -8.19 -19.22
CA SER A 61 -2.56 -8.31 -20.34
C SER A 61 -2.04 -6.94 -20.75
N GLY A 62 -0.72 -6.74 -20.67
CA GLY A 62 -0.08 -5.46 -20.99
C GLY A 62 0.06 -4.49 -19.80
N ASP A 63 -0.44 -4.83 -18.62
CA ASP A 63 -0.22 -4.06 -17.39
C ASP A 63 1.05 -4.58 -16.69
N TYR A 64 2.13 -3.81 -16.74
CA TYR A 64 3.45 -4.18 -16.23
C TYR A 64 3.95 -3.16 -15.22
N PHE A 65 4.91 -3.59 -14.40
CA PHE A 65 5.69 -2.69 -13.55
C PHE A 65 6.78 -1.96 -14.33
N TYR A 66 7.05 -0.72 -13.93
CA TYR A 66 8.04 0.15 -14.59
C TYR A 66 9.10 0.66 -13.62
N ARG A 67 10.36 0.65 -14.07
CA ARG A 67 11.46 1.39 -13.41
C ARG A 67 11.29 2.89 -13.65
N PRO A 68 11.78 3.76 -12.76
CA PRO A 68 11.83 5.19 -13.03
C PRO A 68 12.66 5.48 -14.29
N LEU A 69 12.30 6.54 -15.01
CA LEU A 69 13.14 7.06 -16.12
C LEU A 69 14.48 7.53 -15.58
N ALA A 70 14.43 8.31 -14.51
CA ALA A 70 15.61 8.86 -13.85
C ALA A 70 15.33 9.04 -12.35
N VAL A 71 16.41 8.98 -11.59
CA VAL A 71 16.47 9.34 -10.18
C VAL A 71 17.53 10.43 -10.07
N ASP A 72 17.19 11.59 -9.50
CA ASP A 72 18.04 12.78 -9.52
C ASP A 72 18.08 13.46 -8.14
N GLY A 73 19.15 14.18 -7.90
CA GLY A 73 19.40 14.89 -6.66
C GLY A 73 20.04 14.04 -5.57
N ALA A 74 20.18 14.63 -4.39
CA ALA A 74 20.72 13.97 -3.23
C ALA A 74 19.69 13.00 -2.63
N PHE A 75 20.17 11.98 -1.91
CA PHE A 75 19.33 11.18 -1.02
C PHE A 75 19.18 11.92 0.30
N ILE A 76 17.95 12.27 0.64
CA ILE A 76 17.61 13.06 1.82
C ILE A 76 16.61 12.31 2.71
N PRO A 77 16.56 12.61 4.02
CA PRO A 77 15.65 11.93 4.95
C PRO A 77 14.19 12.14 4.59
N TYR A 78 13.37 11.11 4.83
CA TYR A 78 11.91 11.23 4.75
C TYR A 78 11.38 12.29 5.70
N ARG A 79 10.28 12.94 5.32
CA ARG A 79 9.58 13.90 6.19
C ARG A 79 8.90 13.21 7.36
N GLY A 80 8.43 11.99 7.16
CA GLY A 80 7.79 11.19 8.18
C GLY A 80 7.44 9.80 7.66
N THR A 81 7.29 8.87 8.59
CA THR A 81 6.86 7.49 8.34
C THR A 81 5.58 7.24 9.14
N VAL A 82 4.58 6.72 8.49
CA VAL A 82 3.27 6.39 9.07
C VAL A 82 3.02 4.90 8.92
N MET A 83 2.41 4.30 9.93
CA MET A 83 1.90 2.94 9.88
C MET A 83 0.37 2.99 9.96
N THR A 84 -0.31 2.37 9.02
CA THR A 84 -1.76 2.17 9.09
C THR A 84 -2.05 0.75 9.49
N ILE A 85 -3.07 0.53 10.32
CA ILE A 85 -3.49 -0.79 10.78
C ILE A 85 -4.99 -0.93 10.58
N ASP A 86 -5.40 -2.02 9.93
CA ASP A 86 -6.79 -2.48 9.83
C ASP A 86 -6.94 -3.69 10.76
N PRO A 87 -7.42 -3.51 11.99
CA PRO A 87 -7.49 -4.59 12.94
C PRO A 87 -8.47 -5.68 12.51
N SER A 88 -8.04 -6.93 12.51
CA SER A 88 -8.97 -8.06 12.43
C SER A 88 -9.71 -8.22 13.76
N GLY A 89 -10.99 -8.58 13.69
CA GLY A 89 -11.75 -8.92 14.87
C GLY A 89 -11.30 -10.26 15.51
N ARG A 90 -12.19 -10.86 16.27
CA ARG A 90 -12.02 -12.23 16.77
C ARG A 90 -12.37 -13.21 15.64
N GLY A 91 -11.38 -13.64 14.88
CA GLY A 91 -11.61 -14.57 13.78
C GLY A 91 -10.30 -15.13 13.23
N SER A 92 -10.39 -15.77 12.08
CA SER A 92 -9.25 -16.29 11.31
C SER A 92 -8.59 -15.22 10.44
N ASP A 93 -9.15 -14.02 10.40
CA ASP A 93 -8.66 -12.94 9.56
C ASP A 93 -7.37 -12.34 10.13
N GLU A 94 -6.51 -11.88 9.25
CA GLU A 94 -5.27 -11.21 9.63
C GLU A 94 -5.50 -9.72 9.92
N THR A 95 -4.78 -9.19 10.91
CA THR A 95 -4.66 -7.75 11.10
C THR A 95 -3.76 -7.20 10.01
N GLY A 96 -4.34 -6.44 9.09
CA GLY A 96 -3.62 -5.81 7.98
C GLY A 96 -2.84 -4.59 8.44
N TYR A 97 -1.65 -4.38 7.87
CA TYR A 97 -0.89 -3.15 8.11
C TYR A 97 -0.13 -2.71 6.86
N CYS A 98 0.11 -1.41 6.77
CA CYS A 98 0.96 -0.82 5.74
C CYS A 98 1.85 0.26 6.37
N ILE A 99 3.14 0.26 6.01
CA ILE A 99 4.13 1.23 6.49
C ILE A 99 4.66 2.01 5.29
N MET A 100 4.53 3.32 5.34
CA MET A 100 4.94 4.18 4.25
C MET A 100 5.61 5.46 4.76
N SER A 101 6.55 5.97 3.98
CA SER A 101 7.20 7.27 4.18
C SER A 101 6.86 8.25 3.08
N MET A 102 6.93 9.54 3.39
CA MET A 102 6.65 10.60 2.43
C MET A 102 7.86 11.50 2.20
N LEU A 103 8.14 11.77 0.93
CA LEU A 103 9.12 12.78 0.52
C LEU A 103 8.70 13.44 -0.80
N ASN A 104 8.67 14.77 -0.85
CA ASN A 104 8.43 15.57 -2.06
C ASN A 104 7.18 15.15 -2.86
N GLY A 105 6.11 14.74 -2.15
CA GLY A 105 4.85 14.32 -2.76
C GLY A 105 4.85 12.88 -3.28
N PHE A 106 5.91 12.11 -3.05
CA PHE A 106 5.94 10.66 -3.27
C PHE A 106 5.69 9.91 -1.97
N LEU A 107 5.01 8.77 -2.08
CA LEU A 107 4.81 7.79 -1.03
C LEU A 107 5.71 6.58 -1.30
N TYR A 108 6.58 6.27 -0.37
CA TYR A 108 7.49 5.12 -0.40
C TYR A 108 6.94 4.04 0.51
N VAL A 109 6.47 2.94 -0.07
CA VAL A 109 5.89 1.82 0.68
C VAL A 109 7.02 0.89 1.10
N HIS A 110 7.23 0.78 2.42
CA HIS A 110 8.26 -0.07 3.01
C HIS A 110 7.76 -1.50 3.21
N GLU A 111 6.54 -1.63 3.72
CA GLU A 111 5.95 -2.94 4.01
C GLU A 111 4.43 -2.85 4.00
N CYS A 112 3.79 -3.86 3.43
CA CYS A 112 2.34 -4.03 3.43
C CYS A 112 2.07 -5.52 3.59
N SER A 113 1.40 -5.92 4.68
CA SER A 113 1.20 -7.35 4.99
C SER A 113 0.11 -7.54 6.04
N GLY A 114 -0.11 -8.80 6.45
CA GLY A 114 -0.99 -9.17 7.53
C GLY A 114 -0.27 -9.92 8.64
N VAL A 115 -0.80 -9.83 9.85
CA VAL A 115 -0.38 -10.62 11.02
C VAL A 115 -1.58 -11.39 11.53
N ALA A 116 -1.47 -12.71 11.55
CA ALA A 116 -2.51 -13.58 12.11
C ALA A 116 -2.49 -13.54 13.65
N GLY A 117 -3.64 -13.84 14.27
CA GLY A 117 -3.75 -13.97 15.72
C GLY A 117 -4.55 -12.86 16.42
N GLY A 118 -5.20 -11.97 15.66
CA GLY A 118 -6.11 -10.96 16.20
C GLY A 118 -5.44 -10.07 17.26
N TYR A 119 -5.94 -10.14 18.50
CA TYR A 119 -5.44 -9.33 19.63
C TYR A 119 -4.44 -10.08 20.52
N SER A 120 -3.77 -11.10 19.99
CA SER A 120 -2.79 -11.86 20.76
C SER A 120 -1.57 -11.01 21.16
N THR A 121 -0.88 -11.42 22.21
CA THR A 121 0.36 -10.80 22.65
C THR A 121 1.41 -10.78 21.54
N GLU A 122 1.48 -11.85 20.76
CA GLU A 122 2.41 -12.00 19.64
C GLU A 122 2.12 -10.97 18.55
N THR A 123 0.85 -10.81 18.14
CA THR A 123 0.42 -9.82 17.16
C THR A 123 0.73 -8.39 17.61
N LEU A 124 0.32 -8.04 18.85
CA LEU A 124 0.55 -6.68 19.39
C LEU A 124 2.03 -6.37 19.55
N THR A 125 2.83 -7.36 19.95
CA THR A 125 4.29 -7.23 20.03
C THR A 125 4.91 -7.03 18.65
N ALA A 126 4.51 -7.84 17.66
CA ALA A 126 5.01 -7.73 16.29
C ALA A 126 4.72 -6.35 15.68
N LEU A 127 3.52 -5.82 15.86
CA LEU A 127 3.16 -4.48 15.39
C LEU A 127 4.00 -3.37 16.06
N ALA A 128 4.27 -3.49 17.36
CA ALA A 128 5.12 -2.53 18.08
C ALA A 128 6.60 -2.60 17.64
N GLU A 129 7.12 -3.80 17.37
CA GLU A 129 8.48 -3.98 16.84
C GLU A 129 8.60 -3.47 15.39
N LEU A 130 7.56 -3.63 14.56
CA LEU A 130 7.51 -3.02 13.23
C LEU A 130 7.55 -1.49 13.32
N ALA A 131 6.76 -0.89 14.20
CA ALA A 131 6.78 0.55 14.41
C ALA A 131 8.17 1.06 14.81
N LYS A 132 8.89 0.31 15.64
CA LYS A 132 10.27 0.60 16.04
C LYS A 132 11.27 0.44 14.89
N LYS A 133 11.19 -0.68 14.15
CA LYS A 133 12.06 -0.97 13.01
C LYS A 133 12.05 0.15 11.98
N TYR A 134 10.86 0.64 11.66
CA TYR A 134 10.66 1.68 10.63
C TYR A 134 10.63 3.11 11.19
N LYS A 135 10.92 3.30 12.48
CA LYS A 135 10.93 4.62 13.14
C LYS A 135 9.63 5.41 12.89
N VAL A 136 8.49 4.72 12.98
CA VAL A 136 7.16 5.28 12.70
C VAL A 136 6.88 6.50 13.59
N LYS A 137 6.38 7.58 13.00
CA LYS A 137 6.02 8.82 13.71
C LYS A 137 4.58 8.81 14.23
N GLU A 138 3.71 8.09 13.52
CA GLU A 138 2.29 7.99 13.84
C GLU A 138 1.77 6.64 13.38
N ILE A 139 0.94 6.01 14.22
CA ILE A 139 0.16 4.83 13.87
C ILE A 139 -1.29 5.26 13.75
N GLN A 140 -1.94 4.93 12.62
CA GLN A 140 -3.36 5.16 12.38
C GLN A 140 -4.09 3.83 12.35
N THR A 141 -5.14 3.69 13.15
CA THR A 141 -5.97 2.48 13.19
C THR A 141 -7.37 2.78 12.68
N GLU A 142 -7.95 1.85 11.92
CA GLU A 142 -9.36 1.93 11.55
C GLU A 142 -10.24 1.45 12.69
N SER A 143 -11.23 2.26 13.08
CA SER A 143 -12.07 2.03 14.28
C SER A 143 -13.38 1.29 13.99
N ASN A 144 -13.45 0.52 12.93
CA ASN A 144 -14.69 -0.15 12.52
C ASN A 144 -15.14 -1.28 13.46
N PHE A 145 -14.30 -1.68 14.43
CA PHE A 145 -14.62 -2.75 15.37
C PHE A 145 -14.18 -2.41 16.80
N GLY A 146 -15.13 -2.41 17.73
CA GLY A 146 -14.84 -2.43 19.16
C GLY A 146 -14.50 -1.11 19.83
N ASP A 147 -14.94 0.04 19.29
CA ASP A 147 -14.88 1.36 19.96
C ASP A 147 -13.54 1.67 20.67
N GLY A 148 -12.41 1.50 19.96
CA GLY A 148 -11.08 1.82 20.48
C GLY A 148 -10.40 0.68 21.28
N MET A 149 -11.04 -0.48 21.45
CA MET A 149 -10.47 -1.60 22.21
C MET A 149 -9.10 -2.05 21.66
N PHE A 150 -8.91 -2.10 20.35
CA PHE A 150 -7.61 -2.44 19.76
C PHE A 150 -6.52 -1.49 20.20
N ASN A 151 -6.81 -0.18 20.18
CA ASN A 151 -5.86 0.86 20.59
C ASN A 151 -5.51 0.77 22.08
N GLU A 152 -6.49 0.45 22.92
CA GLU A 152 -6.25 0.23 24.36
C GLU A 152 -5.34 -0.96 24.58
N LEU A 153 -5.52 -2.06 23.83
CA LEU A 153 -4.68 -3.26 23.93
C LEU A 153 -3.28 -3.06 23.36
N LEU A 154 -3.13 -2.31 22.25
CA LEU A 154 -1.84 -2.04 21.62
C LEU A 154 -0.98 -1.04 22.42
N THR A 155 -1.60 -0.07 23.08
CA THR A 155 -0.94 1.03 23.78
C THR A 155 0.13 0.57 24.80
N PRO A 156 -0.08 -0.43 25.66
CA PRO A 156 0.94 -0.90 26.60
C PRO A 156 2.20 -1.44 25.91
N TYR A 157 2.04 -2.13 24.77
CA TYR A 157 3.15 -2.66 23.97
C TYR A 157 3.95 -1.54 23.33
N LEU A 158 3.27 -0.56 22.75
CA LEU A 158 3.93 0.63 22.19
C LEU A 158 4.70 1.38 23.27
N LYS A 159 4.11 1.64 24.44
CA LYS A 159 4.81 2.32 25.54
C LYS A 159 6.07 1.59 25.99
N LYS A 160 6.07 0.26 25.95
CA LYS A 160 7.20 -0.58 26.37
C LYS A 160 8.28 -0.70 25.32
N ILE A 161 7.91 -0.84 24.04
CA ILE A 161 8.81 -1.19 22.93
C ILE A 161 9.24 0.06 22.14
N TYR A 162 8.28 0.88 21.74
CA TYR A 162 8.50 2.08 20.95
C TYR A 162 7.35 3.08 21.14
N PRO A 163 7.50 4.05 22.05
CA PRO A 163 6.49 5.08 22.25
C PRO A 163 6.25 5.90 20.99
N VAL A 164 5.02 5.88 20.48
CA VAL A 164 4.62 6.54 19.25
C VAL A 164 3.17 7.03 19.37
N THR A 165 2.82 8.06 18.63
CA THR A 165 1.44 8.56 18.56
C THR A 165 0.53 7.52 17.91
N LEU A 166 -0.59 7.21 18.57
CA LEU A 166 -1.62 6.32 18.09
C LEU A 166 -2.91 7.12 17.89
N SER A 167 -3.40 7.17 16.67
CA SER A 167 -4.63 7.85 16.28
C SER A 167 -5.66 6.89 15.71
N GLU A 168 -6.92 7.21 15.87
CA GLU A 168 -8.04 6.42 15.36
C GLU A 168 -8.72 7.17 14.23
N VAL A 169 -8.96 6.47 13.12
CA VAL A 169 -9.64 7.02 11.96
C VAL A 169 -10.95 6.30 11.75
N ARG A 170 -12.04 7.06 11.67
CA ARG A 170 -13.39 6.54 11.40
C ARG A 170 -13.81 6.88 9.98
N HIS A 171 -14.35 5.88 9.30
CA HIS A 171 -14.85 6.04 7.95
C HIS A 171 -16.32 5.66 7.86
N SER A 172 -17.11 6.50 7.20
CA SER A 172 -18.56 6.30 6.98
C SER A 172 -18.91 5.83 5.56
N THR A 173 -17.92 5.78 4.65
CA THR A 173 -18.12 5.40 3.25
C THR A 173 -17.72 3.95 3.00
N GLN A 174 -18.25 3.35 1.92
CA GLN A 174 -17.88 2.00 1.51
C GLN A 174 -16.36 1.87 1.30
N LYS A 175 -15.76 0.80 1.83
CA LYS A 175 -14.31 0.60 1.88
C LYS A 175 -13.68 0.61 0.48
N GLU A 176 -14.26 -0.14 -0.45
CA GLU A 176 -13.74 -0.26 -1.82
C GLU A 176 -13.73 1.09 -2.54
N ARG A 177 -14.83 1.83 -2.43
CA ARG A 177 -14.94 3.16 -3.03
C ARG A 177 -13.91 4.13 -2.48
N ARG A 178 -13.72 4.14 -1.15
CA ARG A 178 -12.74 4.98 -0.49
C ARG A 178 -11.31 4.65 -0.92
N ILE A 179 -10.98 3.35 -1.04
CA ILE A 179 -9.68 2.91 -1.51
C ILE A 179 -9.42 3.46 -2.91
N ILE A 180 -10.36 3.27 -3.84
CA ILE A 180 -10.24 3.77 -5.21
C ILE A 180 -10.11 5.30 -5.22
N GLU A 181 -11.01 6.03 -4.58
CA GLU A 181 -11.02 7.51 -4.55
C GLU A 181 -9.71 8.08 -3.95
N THR A 182 -9.04 7.33 -3.07
CA THR A 182 -7.78 7.75 -2.45
C THR A 182 -6.56 7.38 -3.29
N LEU A 183 -6.51 6.14 -3.79
CA LEU A 183 -5.32 5.63 -4.49
C LEU A 183 -5.26 6.04 -5.95
N GLU A 184 -6.39 6.07 -6.65
CA GLU A 184 -6.43 6.38 -8.09
C GLU A 184 -5.74 7.70 -8.45
N PRO A 185 -5.98 8.84 -7.77
CA PRO A 185 -5.29 10.08 -8.06
C PRO A 185 -3.77 10.01 -7.86
N LEU A 186 -3.33 9.30 -6.82
CA LEU A 186 -1.90 9.13 -6.51
C LEU A 186 -1.22 8.22 -7.51
N MET A 187 -1.88 7.13 -7.90
CA MET A 187 -1.38 6.20 -8.89
C MET A 187 -1.33 6.84 -10.27
N ASN A 188 -2.40 7.49 -10.73
CA ASN A 188 -2.43 8.20 -12.02
C ASN A 188 -1.36 9.30 -12.12
N GLN A 189 -0.92 9.88 -11.01
CA GLN A 189 0.18 10.82 -10.95
C GLN A 189 1.54 10.14 -10.73
N HIS A 190 1.59 8.81 -10.69
CA HIS A 190 2.80 8.01 -10.42
C HIS A 190 3.52 8.44 -9.13
N ARG A 191 2.75 8.60 -8.04
CA ARG A 191 3.27 9.08 -6.75
C ARG A 191 3.58 7.96 -5.77
N ILE A 192 3.28 6.70 -6.10
CA ILE A 192 3.50 5.55 -5.21
C ILE A 192 4.72 4.77 -5.71
N ILE A 193 5.69 4.63 -4.82
CA ILE A 193 6.96 3.93 -5.06
C ILE A 193 6.99 2.68 -4.19
N ILE A 194 7.28 1.54 -4.82
CA ILE A 194 7.38 0.22 -4.17
C ILE A 194 8.68 -0.47 -4.56
N SER A 195 9.19 -1.34 -3.69
CA SER A 195 10.39 -2.13 -4.01
C SER A 195 10.05 -3.41 -4.77
N PRO A 196 10.98 -3.93 -5.59
CA PRO A 196 10.83 -5.26 -6.20
C PRO A 196 10.59 -6.35 -5.15
N GLU A 197 11.31 -6.30 -4.03
CA GLU A 197 11.19 -7.26 -2.93
C GLU A 197 9.77 -7.31 -2.35
N LEU A 198 9.11 -6.15 -2.20
CA LEU A 198 7.73 -6.09 -1.70
C LEU A 198 6.78 -6.80 -2.66
N ILE A 199 6.94 -6.60 -3.97
CA ILE A 199 6.12 -7.25 -5.00
C ILE A 199 6.33 -8.77 -4.99
N GLU A 200 7.58 -9.24 -4.92
CA GLU A 200 7.89 -10.66 -4.88
C GLU A 200 7.38 -11.34 -3.61
N LYS A 201 7.47 -10.66 -2.47
CA LYS A 201 6.94 -11.12 -1.18
C LYS A 201 5.42 -11.28 -1.25
N ASP A 202 4.72 -10.26 -1.74
CA ASP A 202 3.27 -10.27 -1.88
C ASP A 202 2.82 -11.39 -2.82
N TYR A 203 3.39 -11.47 -4.02
CA TYR A 203 3.08 -12.55 -4.97
C TYR A 203 3.35 -13.95 -4.39
N SER A 204 4.46 -14.12 -3.66
CA SER A 204 4.82 -15.40 -3.06
C SER A 204 3.87 -15.82 -1.95
N SER A 205 3.32 -14.87 -1.20
CA SER A 205 2.35 -15.13 -0.13
C SER A 205 0.98 -15.54 -0.68
N THR A 206 0.60 -15.03 -1.85
CA THR A 206 -0.74 -15.17 -2.42
C THR A 206 -0.86 -16.22 -3.52
N LYS A 207 0.26 -16.60 -4.18
CA LYS A 207 0.28 -17.53 -5.34
C LYS A 207 -0.35 -18.91 -5.09
N HIS A 208 -0.48 -19.32 -3.84
CA HIS A 208 -1.08 -20.61 -3.45
C HIS A 208 -2.58 -20.51 -3.15
N LEU A 209 -3.11 -19.29 -3.10
CA LEU A 209 -4.52 -19.08 -2.83
C LEU A 209 -5.34 -19.26 -4.12
N PRO A 210 -6.55 -19.82 -4.03
CA PRO A 210 -7.45 -19.80 -5.17
C PRO A 210 -7.78 -18.37 -5.56
N PRO A 211 -8.05 -18.10 -6.87
CA PRO A 211 -8.24 -16.73 -7.37
C PRO A 211 -9.26 -15.90 -6.60
N GLU A 212 -10.30 -16.54 -6.07
CA GLU A 212 -11.36 -15.92 -5.26
C GLU A 212 -10.91 -15.51 -3.84
N LYS A 213 -9.75 -15.98 -3.39
CA LYS A 213 -9.16 -15.69 -2.07
C LYS A 213 -7.85 -14.94 -2.15
N ALA A 214 -7.27 -14.81 -3.34
CA ALA A 214 -6.10 -13.97 -3.54
C ALA A 214 -6.52 -12.50 -3.40
N PRO A 215 -5.85 -11.70 -2.55
CA PRO A 215 -6.06 -10.26 -2.57
C PRO A 215 -5.71 -9.75 -3.98
N GLN A 216 -6.64 -9.07 -4.59
CA GLN A 216 -6.46 -8.44 -5.90
C GLN A 216 -6.08 -6.98 -5.73
#